data_a3dae23176ab40092846b153c373ffa3
#
_entry.id   a3dae23176ab40092846b153c373ffa3
#
_cell.length_a   1.000
_cell.length_b   1.000
_cell.length_c   1.000
_cell.angle_alpha   90.00
_cell.angle_beta   90.00
_cell.angle_gamma   90.00
#
_symmetry.space_group_name_H-M   'P 1'
#
loop_
_entity.id
_entity.type
_entity.pdbx_description
1 polymer ?
#
loop_
_entity_poly.entity_id
_entity_poly.type
_entity_poly.pdbx_seq_one_letter_code
_entity_poly.pdbx_strand_id
1 'polypeptide(L)'
;MDRDYTYRIIGCIYEVYNQLGPGLLESIYEKAMIKELRMNGFEVRSQVEVPVYYKGELICPDLRLDLIVDDKIILELKSVTDFRSVFEKQLYTYLRLMNCELGYVVNFNTENIRESIYPVVNNKFIKSKGFMIKGNSASSAPDSFKSNAEHKILKSQNP
;
A
#
# COMPACT_ATOMS: atom_id res chain seq x y z
N MET A 1 5.41 8.54 11.22
CA MET A 1 4.50 7.43 11.58
C MET A 1 5.23 6.45 12.47
N ASP A 2 4.57 5.89 13.48
CA ASP A 2 5.16 4.93 14.41
C ASP A 2 5.47 3.60 13.68
N ARG A 3 6.68 3.10 13.89
CA ARG A 3 7.16 1.85 13.28
C ARG A 3 6.36 0.63 13.74
N ASP A 4 6.05 0.55 15.03
CA ASP A 4 5.28 -0.54 15.61
C ASP A 4 3.86 -0.60 15.03
N TYR A 5 3.24 0.56 14.83
CA TYR A 5 1.93 0.67 14.22
C TYR A 5 1.88 0.08 12.80
N THR A 6 2.86 0.40 11.96
CA THR A 6 2.91 -0.14 10.60
C THR A 6 3.25 -1.63 10.58
N TYR A 7 4.11 -2.11 11.49
CA TYR A 7 4.42 -3.54 11.62
C TYR A 7 3.21 -4.37 11.99
N ARG A 8 2.34 -3.88 12.86
CA ARG A 8 1.10 -4.58 13.23
C ARG A 8 0.15 -4.72 12.05
N ILE A 9 -0.01 -3.69 11.22
CA ILE A 9 -0.82 -3.77 10.00
C ILE A 9 -0.23 -4.77 9.01
N ILE A 10 1.09 -4.73 8.79
CA ILE A 10 1.78 -5.70 7.94
C ILE A 10 1.61 -7.12 8.50
N GLY A 11 1.66 -7.30 9.81
CA GLY A 11 1.38 -8.57 10.49
C GLY A 11 0.00 -9.14 10.13
N CYS A 12 -1.04 -8.29 10.09
CA CYS A 12 -2.38 -8.69 9.67
C CYS A 12 -2.40 -9.16 8.19
N ILE A 13 -1.63 -8.50 7.31
CA ILE A 13 -1.52 -8.92 5.90
C ILE A 13 -0.90 -10.32 5.81
N TYR A 14 0.18 -10.57 6.56
CA TYR A 14 0.82 -11.89 6.62
C TYR A 14 -0.13 -12.95 7.16
N GLU A 15 -0.88 -12.65 8.22
CA GLU A 15 -1.82 -13.59 8.82
C GLU A 15 -2.92 -14.00 7.82
N VAL A 16 -3.54 -13.02 7.14
CA VAL A 16 -4.55 -13.30 6.11
C VAL A 16 -3.98 -14.16 4.98
N TYR A 17 -2.76 -13.83 4.51
CA TYR A 17 -2.11 -14.61 3.46
C TYR A 17 -1.78 -16.04 3.93
N ASN A 18 -1.26 -16.22 5.13
CA ASN A 18 -0.90 -17.53 5.67
C ASN A 18 -2.12 -18.44 5.85
N GLN A 19 -3.27 -17.86 6.20
CA GLN A 19 -4.50 -18.62 6.39
C GLN A 19 -5.20 -18.98 5.07
N LEU A 20 -5.19 -18.08 4.09
CA LEU A 20 -6.00 -18.23 2.88
C LEU A 20 -5.18 -18.63 1.65
N GLY A 21 -3.88 -18.34 1.62
CA GLY A 21 -3.04 -18.54 0.44
C GLY A 21 -3.41 -17.62 -0.74
N PRO A 22 -2.76 -17.81 -1.89
CA PRO A 22 -3.07 -17.08 -3.13
C PRO A 22 -4.28 -17.66 -3.87
N GLY A 23 -4.82 -16.91 -4.86
CA GLY A 23 -5.77 -17.41 -5.85
C GLY A 23 -7.25 -17.17 -5.54
N LEU A 24 -7.58 -16.49 -4.43
CA LEU A 24 -8.95 -16.08 -4.15
C LEU A 24 -9.26 -14.71 -4.80
N LEU A 25 -10.55 -14.40 -4.86
CA LEU A 25 -11.04 -13.11 -5.35
C LEU A 25 -10.64 -11.99 -4.37
N GLU A 26 -10.35 -10.81 -4.90
CA GLU A 26 -9.99 -9.61 -4.14
C GLU A 26 -10.97 -9.29 -3.02
N SER A 27 -12.28 -9.42 -3.29
CA SER A 27 -13.35 -9.20 -2.30
C SER A 27 -13.31 -10.15 -1.09
N ILE A 28 -12.68 -11.33 -1.23
CA ILE A 28 -12.52 -12.28 -0.14
C ILE A 28 -11.37 -11.81 0.77
N TYR A 29 -10.26 -11.40 0.18
CA TYR A 29 -9.14 -10.81 0.93
C TYR A 29 -9.55 -9.53 1.65
N GLU A 30 -10.38 -8.68 1.03
CA GLU A 30 -10.93 -7.49 1.67
C GLU A 30 -11.69 -7.83 2.95
N LYS A 31 -12.60 -8.79 2.89
CA LYS A 31 -13.37 -9.24 4.07
C LYS A 31 -12.48 -9.83 5.16
N ALA A 32 -11.49 -10.63 4.77
CA ALA A 32 -10.54 -11.22 5.70
C ALA A 32 -9.67 -10.13 6.37
N MET A 33 -9.17 -9.18 5.60
CA MET A 33 -8.39 -8.06 6.11
C MET A 33 -9.18 -7.19 7.08
N ILE A 34 -10.45 -6.88 6.78
CA ILE A 34 -11.32 -6.13 7.69
C ILE A 34 -11.45 -6.86 9.02
N LYS A 35 -11.69 -8.17 8.98
CA LYS A 35 -11.82 -9.00 10.19
C LYS A 35 -10.52 -9.01 10.99
N GLU A 36 -9.41 -9.29 10.34
CA GLU A 36 -8.10 -9.43 10.98
C GLU A 36 -7.64 -8.11 11.62
N LEU A 37 -7.75 -7.00 10.90
CA LEU A 37 -7.41 -5.68 11.42
C LEU A 37 -8.25 -5.31 12.64
N ARG A 38 -9.56 -5.56 12.60
CA ARG A 38 -10.46 -5.29 13.74
C ARG A 38 -10.14 -6.15 14.95
N MET A 39 -9.79 -7.43 14.77
CA MET A 39 -9.34 -8.32 15.85
C MET A 39 -8.05 -7.81 16.50
N ASN A 40 -7.21 -7.10 15.74
CA ASN A 40 -5.98 -6.46 16.23
C ASN A 40 -6.21 -5.03 16.76
N GLY A 41 -7.46 -4.60 16.94
CA GLY A 41 -7.82 -3.32 17.57
C GLY A 41 -7.74 -2.09 16.67
N PHE A 42 -7.72 -2.27 15.35
CA PHE A 42 -7.76 -1.17 14.39
C PHE A 42 -9.20 -0.79 14.03
N GLU A 43 -9.45 0.50 13.84
CA GLU A 43 -10.65 1.00 13.19
C GLU A 43 -10.48 0.87 11.67
N VAL A 44 -11.43 0.20 10.99
CA VAL A 44 -11.34 -0.07 9.56
C VAL A 44 -12.61 0.33 8.87
N ARG A 45 -12.49 1.16 7.85
CA ARG A 45 -13.55 1.49 6.88
C ARG A 45 -13.18 0.93 5.53
N SER A 46 -14.14 0.32 4.84
CA SER A 46 -13.97 -0.26 3.51
C SER A 46 -14.81 0.47 2.47
N GLN A 47 -14.39 0.40 1.21
CA GLN A 47 -15.07 0.97 0.06
C GLN A 47 -15.41 2.45 0.26
N VAL A 48 -14.42 3.21 0.81
CA VAL A 48 -14.61 4.62 1.17
C VAL A 48 -14.59 5.48 -0.07
N GLU A 49 -15.62 6.31 -0.23
CA GLU A 49 -15.72 7.27 -1.33
C GLU A 49 -14.60 8.30 -1.27
N VAL A 50 -13.98 8.55 -2.42
CA VAL A 50 -12.91 9.53 -2.58
C VAL A 50 -13.40 10.60 -3.55
N PRO A 51 -13.93 11.73 -3.04
CA PRO A 51 -14.47 12.75 -3.91
C PRO A 51 -13.37 13.44 -4.72
N VAL A 52 -13.60 13.58 -6.02
CA VAL A 52 -12.66 14.26 -6.93
C VAL A 52 -13.26 15.58 -7.39
N TYR A 53 -12.59 16.68 -7.04
CA TYR A 53 -12.97 18.03 -7.44
C TYR A 53 -12.05 18.54 -8.54
N TYR A 54 -12.62 19.22 -9.53
CA TYR A 54 -11.90 19.96 -10.57
C TYR A 54 -12.49 21.35 -10.69
N LYS A 55 -11.68 22.39 -10.52
CA LYS A 55 -12.11 23.80 -10.52
C LYS A 55 -13.31 24.11 -9.61
N GLY A 56 -13.39 23.39 -8.47
CA GLY A 56 -14.47 23.58 -7.48
C GLY A 56 -15.71 22.72 -7.71
N GLU A 57 -15.81 21.99 -8.81
CA GLU A 57 -16.93 21.09 -9.12
C GLU A 57 -16.58 19.64 -8.80
N LEU A 58 -17.52 18.90 -8.21
CA LEU A 58 -17.40 17.46 -7.98
C LEU A 58 -17.59 16.73 -9.31
N ILE A 59 -16.52 16.11 -9.83
CA ILE A 59 -16.53 15.46 -11.14
C ILE A 59 -16.57 13.93 -11.07
N CYS A 60 -16.25 13.35 -9.93
CA CYS A 60 -16.30 11.88 -9.73
C CYS A 60 -16.77 11.57 -8.31
N PRO A 61 -18.03 11.15 -8.14
CA PRO A 61 -18.56 10.74 -6.83
C PRO A 61 -18.27 9.27 -6.51
N ASP A 62 -17.90 8.43 -7.50
CA ASP A 62 -17.90 6.97 -7.39
C ASP A 62 -16.50 6.35 -7.21
N LEU A 63 -15.46 7.18 -7.13
CA LEU A 63 -14.11 6.67 -6.87
C LEU A 63 -14.04 6.15 -5.43
N ARG A 64 -13.60 4.90 -5.26
CA ARG A 64 -13.51 4.25 -3.95
C ARG A 64 -12.13 3.68 -3.72
N LEU A 65 -11.64 3.80 -2.49
CA LEU A 65 -10.49 3.07 -2.00
C LEU A 65 -10.96 1.81 -1.27
N ASP A 66 -10.14 0.76 -1.26
CA ASP A 66 -10.53 -0.52 -0.67
C ASP A 66 -10.64 -0.42 0.85
N LEU A 67 -9.56 -0.10 1.56
CA LEU A 67 -9.53 0.00 3.02
C LEU A 67 -8.78 1.23 3.49
N ILE A 68 -9.30 1.86 4.54
CA ILE A 68 -8.56 2.84 5.33
C ILE A 68 -8.54 2.42 6.80
N VAL A 69 -7.36 2.45 7.41
CA VAL A 69 -7.10 2.01 8.78
C VAL A 69 -6.81 3.23 9.65
N ASP A 70 -7.61 3.43 10.71
CA ASP A 70 -7.53 4.54 11.69
C ASP A 70 -7.45 5.93 11.03
N ASP A 71 -8.02 6.10 9.84
CA ASP A 71 -7.91 7.30 9.01
C ASP A 71 -6.47 7.74 8.68
N LYS A 72 -5.51 6.81 8.73
CA LYS A 72 -4.07 7.08 8.58
C LYS A 72 -3.39 6.32 7.47
N ILE A 73 -3.74 5.04 7.28
CA ILE A 73 -3.12 4.17 6.27
C ILE A 73 -4.17 3.67 5.32
N ILE A 74 -3.90 3.76 4.02
CA ILE A 74 -4.73 3.19 2.97
C ILE A 74 -4.11 1.85 2.53
N LEU A 75 -4.95 0.82 2.44
CA LEU A 75 -4.59 -0.46 1.83
C LEU A 75 -5.38 -0.62 0.55
N GLU A 76 -4.68 -0.80 -0.55
CA GLU A 76 -5.21 -1.15 -1.86
C GLU A 76 -4.93 -2.62 -2.11
N LEU A 77 -5.96 -3.44 -2.23
CA LEU A 77 -5.84 -4.88 -2.34
C LEU A 77 -5.92 -5.32 -3.79
N LYS A 78 -5.10 -6.27 -4.16
CA LYS A 78 -5.06 -6.86 -5.51
C LYS A 78 -4.95 -8.37 -5.42
N SER A 79 -5.52 -9.04 -6.42
CA SER A 79 -5.38 -10.48 -6.64
C SER A 79 -5.13 -10.73 -8.12
N VAL A 80 -3.97 -10.27 -8.63
CA VAL A 80 -3.63 -10.27 -10.06
C VAL A 80 -2.31 -11.01 -10.31
N THR A 81 -2.21 -11.63 -11.49
CA THR A 81 -0.96 -12.28 -11.94
C THR A 81 0.09 -11.26 -12.32
N ASP A 82 -0.31 -10.17 -13.00
CA ASP A 82 0.59 -9.13 -13.48
C ASP A 82 0.44 -7.87 -12.63
N PHE A 83 1.37 -7.65 -11.72
CA PHE A 83 1.41 -6.40 -10.97
C PHE A 83 1.89 -5.25 -11.87
N ARG A 84 1.13 -4.15 -11.88
CA ARG A 84 1.41 -2.98 -12.71
C ARG A 84 1.65 -1.75 -11.85
N SER A 85 2.62 -0.93 -12.23
CA SER A 85 2.93 0.34 -11.54
C SER A 85 1.76 1.33 -11.49
N VAL A 86 0.71 1.13 -12.28
CA VAL A 86 -0.51 1.94 -12.23
C VAL A 86 -1.21 1.83 -10.88
N PHE A 87 -1.11 0.69 -10.19
CA PHE A 87 -1.72 0.50 -8.86
C PHE A 87 -1.07 1.39 -7.79
N GLU A 88 0.26 1.55 -7.85
CA GLU A 88 0.97 2.48 -6.97
C GLU A 88 0.60 3.94 -7.27
N LYS A 89 0.44 4.30 -8.55
CA LYS A 89 -0.02 5.63 -8.96
C LYS A 89 -1.45 5.91 -8.50
N GLN A 90 -2.32 4.92 -8.56
CA GLN A 90 -3.69 4.99 -8.05
C GLN A 90 -3.68 5.25 -6.55
N LEU A 91 -2.96 4.43 -5.78
CA LEU A 91 -2.84 4.60 -4.33
C LEU A 91 -2.23 5.97 -3.98
N TYR A 92 -1.20 6.43 -4.70
CA TYR A 92 -0.64 7.76 -4.48
C TYR A 92 -1.69 8.87 -4.67
N THR A 93 -2.59 8.72 -5.65
CA THR A 93 -3.70 9.65 -5.86
C THR A 93 -4.66 9.64 -4.66
N TYR A 94 -5.03 8.46 -4.16
CA TYR A 94 -5.88 8.33 -2.97
C TYR A 94 -5.24 8.96 -1.73
N LEU A 95 -3.96 8.72 -1.50
CA LEU A 95 -3.21 9.33 -0.40
C LEU A 95 -3.25 10.87 -0.45
N ARG A 96 -3.14 11.44 -1.64
CA ARG A 96 -3.24 12.89 -1.83
C ARG A 96 -4.65 13.42 -1.54
N LEU A 97 -5.67 12.77 -2.08
CA LEU A 97 -7.07 13.19 -1.94
C LEU A 97 -7.58 13.03 -0.50
N MET A 98 -7.19 11.95 0.16
CA MET A 98 -7.56 11.64 1.55
C MET A 98 -6.63 12.28 2.58
N ASN A 99 -5.60 13.01 2.14
CA ASN A 99 -4.58 13.63 3.01
C ASN A 99 -3.91 12.62 3.97
N CYS A 100 -3.65 11.41 3.47
CA CYS A 100 -2.92 10.38 4.20
C CYS A 100 -1.42 10.39 3.82
N GLU A 101 -0.57 9.97 4.76
CA GLU A 101 0.88 9.96 4.59
C GLU A 101 1.38 8.71 3.86
N LEU A 102 0.81 7.54 4.21
CA LEU A 102 1.31 6.23 3.81
C LEU A 102 0.16 5.32 3.40
N GLY A 103 0.43 4.45 2.43
CA GLY A 103 -0.44 3.32 2.09
C GLY A 103 0.37 2.15 1.55
N TYR A 104 -0.30 1.05 1.35
CA TYR A 104 0.27 -0.16 0.78
C TYR A 104 -0.62 -0.70 -0.34
N VAL A 105 -0.01 -1.02 -1.49
CA VAL A 105 -0.65 -1.93 -2.43
C VAL A 105 -0.24 -3.35 -2.06
N VAL A 106 -1.21 -4.23 -1.87
CA VAL A 106 -0.98 -5.61 -1.45
C VAL A 106 -1.54 -6.54 -2.52
N ASN A 107 -0.67 -7.29 -3.19
CA ASN A 107 -1.12 -8.32 -4.13
C ASN A 107 -1.08 -9.70 -3.47
N PHE A 108 -2.24 -10.28 -3.23
CA PHE A 108 -2.40 -11.59 -2.62
C PHE A 108 -2.16 -12.76 -3.59
N ASN A 109 -2.21 -12.52 -4.90
CA ASN A 109 -1.93 -13.57 -5.89
C ASN A 109 -0.43 -13.69 -6.15
N THR A 110 0.29 -14.24 -5.19
CA THR A 110 1.74 -14.34 -5.15
C THR A 110 2.17 -15.61 -4.40
N GLU A 111 3.35 -16.12 -4.68
CA GLU A 111 3.98 -17.17 -3.88
C GLU A 111 4.73 -16.61 -2.66
N ASN A 112 5.07 -15.32 -2.68
CA ASN A 112 5.80 -14.66 -1.61
C ASN A 112 5.17 -13.29 -1.30
N ILE A 113 4.31 -13.26 -0.27
CA ILE A 113 3.61 -12.03 0.14
C ILE A 113 4.58 -10.90 0.53
N ARG A 114 5.75 -11.20 1.06
CA ARG A 114 6.75 -10.22 1.45
C ARG A 114 7.20 -9.33 0.29
N GLU A 115 7.28 -9.89 -0.91
CA GLU A 115 7.69 -9.20 -2.12
C GLU A 115 6.51 -8.52 -2.84
N SER A 116 5.30 -8.69 -2.30
CA SER A 116 4.05 -8.23 -2.90
C SER A 116 3.30 -7.21 -2.03
N ILE A 117 4.00 -6.62 -1.05
CA ILE A 117 3.54 -5.49 -0.25
C ILE A 117 4.34 -4.25 -0.67
N TYR A 118 3.71 -3.33 -1.39
CA TYR A 118 4.36 -2.17 -1.99
C TYR A 118 3.98 -0.90 -1.22
N PRO A 119 4.92 -0.29 -0.46
CA PRO A 119 4.66 0.95 0.25
C PRO A 119 4.63 2.13 -0.71
N VAL A 120 3.64 3.00 -0.53
CA VAL A 120 3.52 4.28 -1.26
C VAL A 120 3.42 5.41 -0.26
N VAL A 121 4.28 6.43 -0.41
CA VAL A 121 4.38 7.56 0.51
C VAL A 121 3.95 8.86 -0.17
N ASN A 122 3.11 9.63 0.50
CA ASN A 122 2.70 10.95 0.05
C ASN A 122 3.71 12.04 0.46
N ASN A 123 4.69 12.29 -0.39
CA ASN A 123 5.75 13.29 -0.14
C ASN A 123 5.22 14.73 0.02
N LYS A 124 4.05 15.06 -0.54
CA LYS A 124 3.43 16.38 -0.36
C LYS A 124 2.89 16.56 1.04
N PHE A 125 2.33 15.51 1.64
CA PHE A 125 1.87 15.50 3.03
C PHE A 125 3.03 15.76 4.01
N ILE A 126 4.16 15.10 3.80
CA ILE A 126 5.38 15.27 4.62
C ILE A 126 5.89 16.71 4.56
N LYS A 127 5.91 17.32 3.38
CA LYS A 127 6.35 18.72 3.19
C LYS A 127 5.40 19.72 3.86
N SER A 128 4.09 19.49 3.83
CA SER A 128 3.09 20.40 4.41
C SER A 128 3.14 20.46 5.94
N LYS A 129 3.61 19.38 6.60
CA LYS A 129 3.78 19.32 8.06
C LYS A 129 5.10 19.91 8.58
N GLY A 130 5.87 20.60 7.73
CA GLY A 130 7.10 21.27 8.15
C GLY A 130 8.25 20.34 8.52
N PHE A 131 8.17 19.08 8.16
CA PHE A 131 9.28 18.16 8.28
C PHE A 131 10.29 18.48 7.17
N MET A 132 11.21 19.39 7.45
CA MET A 132 12.38 19.57 6.59
C MET A 132 13.20 18.29 6.69
N ILE A 133 13.11 17.46 5.68
CA ILE A 133 14.12 16.44 5.43
C ILE A 133 15.38 17.21 5.10
N LYS A 134 16.28 17.38 6.10
CA LYS A 134 17.66 17.76 5.81
C LYS A 134 18.15 16.75 4.78
N GLY A 135 18.49 17.27 3.59
CA GLY A 135 18.95 16.46 2.50
C GLY A 135 20.06 15.51 2.94
N ASN A 136 19.76 14.25 2.92
CA ASN A 136 20.75 13.21 2.72
C ASN A 136 20.33 12.46 1.47
N SER A 137 21.18 12.62 0.47
CA SER A 137 21.31 11.79 -0.70
C SER A 137 20.95 10.33 -0.40
N ALA A 138 20.17 9.76 -1.30
CA ALA A 138 19.90 8.33 -1.46
C ALA A 138 20.89 7.41 -0.73
N SER A 139 20.50 6.90 0.45
CA SER A 139 20.95 5.62 1.01
C SER A 139 20.44 5.47 2.44
N SER A 140 19.30 4.83 2.61
CA SER A 140 19.00 4.00 3.79
C SER A 140 17.68 3.26 3.63
N ALA A 141 17.62 2.39 2.63
CA ALA A 141 16.88 1.16 2.82
C ALA A 141 17.71 0.30 3.78
N PRO A 142 17.10 -0.40 4.77
CA PRO A 142 17.86 -1.35 5.58
C PRO A 142 18.55 -2.35 4.67
N ASP A 143 19.80 -2.69 4.95
CA ASP A 143 20.65 -3.55 4.11
C ASP A 143 20.06 -4.94 3.77
N SER A 144 18.99 -5.35 4.44
CA SER A 144 18.22 -6.55 4.10
C SER A 144 17.42 -6.46 2.80
N PHE A 145 17.28 -5.28 2.18
CA PHE A 145 16.54 -5.08 0.93
C PHE A 145 17.43 -4.90 -0.31
N LYS A 146 18.75 -4.80 -0.16
CA LYS A 146 19.68 -4.51 -1.28
C LYS A 146 20.14 -5.74 -2.07
N SER A 147 19.92 -6.98 -1.62
CA SER A 147 20.52 -8.15 -2.25
C SER A 147 19.81 -8.70 -3.50
N ASN A 148 18.58 -8.24 -3.82
CA ASN A 148 17.81 -8.84 -4.93
C ASN A 148 17.67 -7.98 -6.18
N ALA A 149 18.14 -6.72 -6.17
CA ALA A 149 18.04 -5.87 -7.36
C ALA A 149 19.19 -6.05 -8.36
N GLU A 150 20.36 -6.48 -7.88
CA GLU A 150 21.56 -6.60 -8.74
C GLU A 150 21.65 -7.91 -9.53
N HIS A 151 20.90 -8.96 -9.16
CA HIS A 151 20.97 -10.26 -9.84
C HIS A 151 20.13 -10.36 -11.12
N LYS A 152 19.31 -9.35 -11.44
CA LYS A 152 18.44 -9.36 -12.62
C LYS A 152 19.04 -8.67 -13.86
N ILE A 153 20.15 -7.93 -13.72
CA ILE A 153 20.72 -7.15 -14.83
C ILE A 153 21.82 -7.93 -15.59
N LEU A 154 22.34 -9.03 -15.05
CA LEU A 154 23.48 -9.75 -15.62
C LEU A 154 23.14 -10.96 -16.52
N LYS A 155 21.87 -11.19 -16.84
CA LYS A 155 21.46 -12.35 -17.70
C LYS A 155 20.93 -11.98 -19.09
N SER A 156 21.05 -10.72 -19.55
CA SER A 156 20.59 -10.33 -20.88
C SER A 156 21.69 -9.86 -21.83
N GLN A 157 22.95 -10.21 -21.61
CA GLN A 157 24.01 -9.99 -22.58
C GLN A 157 24.90 -11.23 -22.68
N ASN A 158 24.55 -12.14 -23.55
CA ASN A 158 25.49 -12.79 -24.47
C ASN A 158 24.76 -13.64 -25.51
N PRO A 159 25.36 -13.77 -26.72
CA PRO A 159 24.71 -14.02 -27.99
C PRO A 159 24.26 -15.46 -28.20
#